data_4f980c4b9810950b3710fae0198e9b02
#
_entry.id   4f980c4b9810950b3710fae0198e9b02
#
_cell.length_a   1.000
_cell.length_b   1.000
_cell.length_c   1.000
_cell.angle_alpha   90.00
_cell.angle_beta   90.00
_cell.angle_gamma   90.00
#
_symmetry.space_group_name_H-M   'P 1'
#
loop_
_entity.id
_entity.type
_entity.pdbx_description
1 polymer ?
#
loop_
_entity_poly.entity_id
_entity_poly.type
_entity_poly.pdbx_seq_one_letter_code
_entity_poly.pdbx_strand_id
1 'polypeptide(L)'
;MKTDIPIMKADAPRMKTAIMLVSEAGLASARLLLKEFPEAEIFTPRHEDGCTHIESTGSFTAENFNRYDTFIFIGAMGICVRSIAPCVKNKYTDPAVICVDSTGRYAISVLSGHIGGANELTAAIAGALGAEPVITTQSDLTGLWALDKLPGRFGWFPILNVDASALRLAELAQTREEKMKACMNEPIRLFVSGKPTALLLEVRDKGTDWLEAHLPPHVEVFYRLKDIEVSRFQLVLCVSPQVHYIEGTPSICYVPRMVHVGIGLARQAGPVKEVTEEILDRLKEYGIPRQAIASIATIDAKRDEPVVKSLQKEYDVCFYTAEELAATDVPHPSKTVMKHMGTPSVSEAAALLSSGNSELIMPKRKGGNYTVAAAINIRALRRGHIEIVGAGPGDPDLISVRGREMLEKADLILYAGSLVPRELTLCAKPGATVRSSASMDLEEQFALMKEFYDKGKFIVRLHTGDPCIYGAIQEQMNYFDRYGMSYHITPGISSFQAAAAALKSQFTIPEKVQSIILTRGEGRTPMPEREKLHLMARSQSTMCIFLSAGIAEQVQAELLQEYPETTPVAVCYHLTWPDERIFRGELKDLARIVKENNLTLTTMIVVGEAIGNREGLSRLYAHEFKHLFRK
;
A
#
# COMPACT_ATOMS: atom_id res chain seq x y z
N MET A 1 1.89 25.01 1.18
CA MET A 1 1.82 23.53 1.14
C MET A 1 3.01 23.01 1.91
N LYS A 2 2.81 22.49 3.11
CA LYS A 2 3.87 21.84 3.89
C LYS A 2 3.93 20.40 3.43
N THR A 3 4.99 20.04 2.73
CA THR A 3 5.31 18.65 2.41
C THR A 3 5.92 18.03 3.67
N ASP A 4 5.18 17.17 4.36
CA ASP A 4 5.72 16.33 5.41
C ASP A 4 6.64 15.28 4.77
N ILE A 5 7.95 15.54 4.81
CA ILE A 5 9.00 14.57 4.50
C ILE A 5 9.11 13.65 5.72
N PRO A 6 8.95 12.31 5.58
CA PRO A 6 9.06 11.42 6.72
C PRO A 6 10.48 11.46 7.30
N ILE A 7 10.59 11.88 8.54
CA ILE A 7 11.80 11.80 9.38
C ILE A 7 12.25 10.34 9.40
N MET A 8 13.48 10.09 8.99
CA MET A 8 14.14 8.76 9.04
C MET A 8 14.05 8.19 10.46
N LYS A 9 13.31 7.09 10.62
CA LYS A 9 13.30 6.34 11.88
C LYS A 9 14.59 5.55 12.06
N ALA A 10 15.07 5.53 13.29
CA ALA A 10 16.30 4.96 13.81
C ALA A 10 16.44 3.46 13.51
N ASP A 11 17.18 3.13 12.40
CA ASP A 11 17.87 1.85 12.17
C ASP A 11 18.76 1.91 10.91
N ALA A 12 19.06 3.13 10.38
CA ALA A 12 20.12 3.32 9.39
C ALA A 12 21.49 3.35 10.10
N PRO A 13 22.57 2.84 9.48
CA PRO A 13 23.90 2.95 10.06
C PRO A 13 24.20 4.43 10.34
N ARG A 14 24.69 4.74 11.54
CA ARG A 14 24.97 6.11 11.98
C ARG A 14 25.97 6.74 11.03
N MET A 15 25.55 7.71 10.24
CA MET A 15 26.39 8.44 9.29
C MET A 15 27.31 9.41 10.04
N LYS A 16 28.63 9.21 9.95
CA LYS A 16 29.61 10.16 10.51
C LYS A 16 29.63 11.42 9.66
N THR A 17 29.19 12.54 10.25
CA THR A 17 29.09 13.85 9.58
C THR A 17 30.07 14.86 10.16
N ALA A 18 30.89 15.48 9.30
CA ALA A 18 31.78 16.60 9.65
C ALA A 18 31.20 17.92 9.13
N ILE A 19 30.95 18.88 10.01
CA ILE A 19 30.57 20.25 9.66
C ILE A 19 31.81 21.14 9.66
N MET A 20 32.19 21.64 8.50
CA MET A 20 33.39 22.46 8.28
C MET A 20 33.00 23.94 8.32
N LEU A 21 33.21 24.61 9.46
CA LEU A 21 32.91 26.03 9.63
C LEU A 21 34.09 26.90 9.19
N VAL A 22 33.89 27.61 8.09
CA VAL A 22 34.94 28.43 7.47
C VAL A 22 35.04 29.84 8.07
N SER A 23 33.88 30.40 8.49
CA SER A 23 33.82 31.76 9.04
C SER A 23 32.76 31.85 10.16
N GLU A 24 32.95 32.79 11.08
CA GLU A 24 32.03 33.08 12.19
C GLU A 24 30.58 33.34 11.72
N ALA A 25 30.42 33.97 10.55
CA ALA A 25 29.09 34.25 9.99
C ALA A 25 28.25 32.98 9.79
N GLY A 26 28.85 31.81 9.61
CA GLY A 26 28.15 30.54 9.47
C GLY A 26 27.83 29.81 10.79
N LEU A 27 28.25 30.32 11.94
CA LEU A 27 28.14 29.63 13.22
C LEU A 27 26.68 29.34 13.61
N ALA A 28 25.77 30.27 13.33
CA ALA A 28 24.35 30.07 13.59
C ALA A 28 23.76 28.89 12.78
N SER A 29 24.12 28.81 11.51
CA SER A 29 23.73 27.69 10.63
C SER A 29 24.32 26.37 11.10
N ALA A 30 25.61 26.34 11.50
CA ALA A 30 26.28 25.16 12.04
C ALA A 30 25.55 24.61 13.28
N ARG A 31 25.19 25.48 14.20
CA ARG A 31 24.46 25.12 15.44
C ARG A 31 23.02 24.64 15.18
N LEU A 32 22.34 25.17 14.16
CA LEU A 32 21.04 24.66 13.73
C LEU A 32 21.15 23.26 13.15
N LEU A 33 22.19 23.00 12.35
CA LEU A 33 22.43 21.68 11.77
C LEU A 33 22.76 20.60 12.81
N LEU A 34 23.38 20.95 13.95
CA LEU A 34 23.59 19.98 15.05
C LEU A 34 22.28 19.45 15.64
N LYS A 35 21.16 20.18 15.52
CA LYS A 35 19.84 19.69 15.98
C LYS A 35 19.31 18.60 15.08
N GLU A 36 19.60 18.68 13.77
CA GLU A 36 19.20 17.69 12.78
C GLU A 36 20.20 16.52 12.70
N PHE A 37 21.46 16.81 12.96
CA PHE A 37 22.58 15.85 12.95
C PHE A 37 23.27 15.82 14.33
N PRO A 38 22.65 15.22 15.37
CA PRO A 38 23.19 15.27 16.74
C PRO A 38 24.55 14.61 16.94
N GLU A 39 24.92 13.70 16.05
CA GLU A 39 26.21 12.97 16.05
C GLU A 39 27.30 13.71 15.23
N ALA A 40 26.97 14.85 14.60
CA ALA A 40 27.92 15.61 13.81
C ALA A 40 28.86 16.43 14.71
N GLU A 41 30.08 16.65 14.25
CA GLU A 41 31.07 17.49 14.90
C GLU A 41 31.38 18.73 14.04
N ILE A 42 31.54 19.90 14.69
CA ILE A 42 31.90 21.14 14.01
C ILE A 42 33.41 21.34 14.11
N PHE A 43 34.06 21.50 12.97
CA PHE A 43 35.50 21.75 12.82
C PHE A 43 35.74 23.15 12.27
N THR A 44 36.66 23.90 12.87
CA THR A 44 36.98 25.24 12.41
C THR A 44 38.48 25.57 12.65
N PRO A 45 39.12 26.33 11.77
CA PRO A 45 40.49 26.85 12.02
C PRO A 45 40.52 28.03 13.00
N ARG A 46 39.40 28.37 13.62
CA ARG A 46 39.28 29.44 14.60
C ARG A 46 38.99 28.85 16.00
N HIS A 47 39.23 29.64 17.01
CA HIS A 47 38.86 29.29 18.38
C HIS A 47 37.41 29.73 18.62
N GLU A 48 36.47 28.79 18.55
CA GLU A 48 35.02 28.99 18.73
C GLU A 48 34.47 28.02 19.78
N ASP A 49 33.64 28.50 20.69
CA ASP A 49 33.06 27.68 21.73
C ASP A 49 32.13 26.59 21.15
N GLY A 50 32.39 25.35 21.56
CA GLY A 50 31.66 24.17 21.09
C GLY A 50 32.09 23.66 19.72
N CYS A 51 33.25 24.10 19.20
CA CYS A 51 33.85 23.64 17.96
C CYS A 51 35.20 22.99 18.19
N THR A 52 35.56 22.00 17.40
CA THR A 52 36.88 21.38 17.39
C THR A 52 37.84 22.21 16.53
N HIS A 53 38.92 22.68 17.14
CA HIS A 53 39.95 23.45 16.43
C HIS A 53 40.77 22.57 15.48
N ILE A 54 40.98 23.04 14.25
CA ILE A 54 41.78 22.37 13.20
C ILE A 54 42.78 23.38 12.62
N GLU A 55 43.92 22.90 12.10
CA GLU A 55 44.93 23.75 11.50
C GLU A 55 44.41 24.46 10.23
N SER A 56 43.83 23.70 9.32
CA SER A 56 43.14 24.22 8.13
C SER A 56 42.03 23.27 7.64
N THR A 57 41.06 23.83 6.92
CA THR A 57 39.97 23.03 6.31
C THR A 57 40.52 22.04 5.29
N GLY A 58 41.58 22.42 4.53
CA GLY A 58 42.19 21.59 3.50
C GLY A 58 42.94 20.39 4.06
N SER A 59 43.85 20.60 5.06
CA SER A 59 44.58 19.51 5.69
C SER A 59 43.67 18.54 6.43
N PHE A 60 42.70 19.04 7.21
CA PHE A 60 41.75 18.20 7.89
C PHE A 60 40.91 17.34 6.90
N THR A 61 40.45 17.95 5.81
CA THR A 61 39.67 17.22 4.79
C THR A 61 40.53 16.13 4.15
N ALA A 62 41.80 16.42 3.81
CA ALA A 62 42.69 15.46 3.20
C ALA A 62 42.98 14.24 4.09
N GLU A 63 43.16 14.45 5.39
CA GLU A 63 43.44 13.38 6.35
C GLU A 63 42.20 12.53 6.69
N ASN A 64 40.98 13.11 6.58
CA ASN A 64 39.75 12.52 7.09
C ASN A 64 38.70 12.21 6.00
N PHE A 65 38.98 12.46 4.71
CA PHE A 65 38.05 12.33 3.61
C PHE A 65 37.35 10.96 3.52
N ASN A 66 38.07 9.88 3.82
CA ASN A 66 37.54 8.51 3.82
C ASN A 66 37.07 8.04 5.22
N ARG A 67 37.07 8.91 6.24
CA ARG A 67 36.66 8.56 7.61
C ARG A 67 35.25 9.04 7.95
N TYR A 68 34.75 10.03 7.20
CA TYR A 68 33.43 10.59 7.32
C TYR A 68 32.61 10.21 6.10
N ASP A 69 31.34 9.96 6.30
CA ASP A 69 30.35 9.65 5.25
C ASP A 69 29.86 10.96 4.59
N THR A 70 29.88 12.07 5.34
CA THR A 70 29.35 13.37 4.91
C THR A 70 30.24 14.52 5.38
N PHE A 71 30.51 15.47 4.48
CA PHE A 71 31.10 16.77 4.77
C PHE A 71 30.09 17.89 4.44
N ILE A 72 29.83 18.76 5.41
CA ILE A 72 29.02 19.97 5.23
C ILE A 72 29.89 21.18 5.40
N PHE A 73 30.29 21.83 4.31
CA PHE A 73 31.05 23.07 4.37
C PHE A 73 30.13 24.26 4.52
N ILE A 74 30.35 25.11 5.55
CA ILE A 74 29.63 26.37 5.74
C ILE A 74 30.57 27.51 5.42
N GLY A 75 30.42 28.06 4.21
CA GLY A 75 31.31 29.10 3.70
C GLY A 75 31.27 29.23 2.19
N ALA A 76 32.31 29.86 1.61
CA ALA A 76 32.37 30.05 0.16
C ALA A 76 32.65 28.73 -0.59
N MET A 77 31.88 28.45 -1.66
CA MET A 77 32.05 27.28 -2.54
C MET A 77 33.48 27.04 -2.99
N GLY A 78 34.24 28.11 -3.32
CA GLY A 78 35.63 27.98 -3.75
C GLY A 78 36.56 27.42 -2.67
N ILE A 79 36.25 27.57 -1.39
CA ILE A 79 37.01 26.96 -0.29
C ILE A 79 36.65 25.46 -0.19
N CYS A 80 35.37 25.13 -0.26
CA CYS A 80 34.93 23.75 -0.32
C CYS A 80 35.62 22.98 -1.45
N VAL A 81 35.55 23.46 -2.68
CA VAL A 81 36.13 22.83 -3.87
C VAL A 81 37.65 22.65 -3.71
N ARG A 82 38.39 23.66 -3.26
CA ARG A 82 39.87 23.54 -3.05
C ARG A 82 40.21 22.54 -1.95
N SER A 83 39.38 22.42 -0.92
CA SER A 83 39.61 21.46 0.17
C SER A 83 39.41 20.00 -0.28
N ILE A 84 38.45 19.74 -1.14
CA ILE A 84 38.12 18.37 -1.58
C ILE A 84 38.90 17.94 -2.85
N ALA A 85 39.28 18.87 -3.72
CA ALA A 85 39.90 18.56 -5.03
C ALA A 85 41.06 17.57 -4.98
N PRO A 86 41.99 17.64 -4.02
CA PRO A 86 43.09 16.67 -3.90
C PRO A 86 42.62 15.27 -3.46
N CYS A 87 41.41 15.14 -2.90
CA CYS A 87 40.92 13.93 -2.25
C CYS A 87 39.96 13.12 -3.14
N VAL A 88 39.36 13.78 -4.14
CA VAL A 88 38.33 13.17 -5.03
C VAL A 88 38.92 12.05 -5.86
N LYS A 89 38.31 10.86 -5.81
CA LYS A 89 38.73 9.66 -6.54
C LYS A 89 37.68 9.15 -7.49
N ASN A 90 36.50 8.82 -6.96
CA ASN A 90 35.40 8.31 -7.78
C ASN A 90 34.06 8.51 -7.08
N LYS A 91 32.99 8.60 -7.87
CA LYS A 91 31.60 8.86 -7.41
C LYS A 91 31.01 7.78 -6.50
N TYR A 92 31.67 6.67 -6.28
CA TYR A 92 31.14 5.51 -5.56
C TYR A 92 31.68 5.37 -4.14
N THR A 93 32.90 5.90 -3.92
CA THR A 93 33.59 5.79 -2.63
C THR A 93 33.78 7.14 -1.95
N ASP A 94 33.65 8.23 -2.70
CA ASP A 94 33.82 9.57 -2.16
C ASP A 94 32.60 9.95 -1.30
N PRO A 95 32.78 10.59 -0.14
CA PRO A 95 31.71 10.99 0.75
C PRO A 95 30.75 11.99 0.11
N ALA A 96 29.57 12.14 0.68
CA ALA A 96 28.68 13.23 0.34
C ALA A 96 29.29 14.56 0.73
N VAL A 97 29.34 15.52 -0.20
CA VAL A 97 29.81 16.87 0.10
C VAL A 97 28.73 17.89 -0.24
N ILE A 98 28.36 18.68 0.76
CA ILE A 98 27.39 19.77 0.65
C ILE A 98 28.10 21.09 1.02
N CYS A 99 27.81 22.15 0.29
CA CYS A 99 28.29 23.50 0.63
C CYS A 99 27.10 24.40 0.94
N VAL A 100 27.09 24.97 2.13
CA VAL A 100 26.10 25.98 2.56
C VAL A 100 26.83 27.33 2.56
N ASP A 101 26.28 28.35 1.94
CA ASP A 101 26.88 29.69 2.00
C ASP A 101 26.84 30.25 3.43
N SER A 102 27.74 31.19 3.75
CA SER A 102 27.89 31.71 5.12
C SER A 102 26.64 32.43 5.66
N THR A 103 25.70 32.82 4.80
CA THR A 103 24.42 33.44 5.20
C THR A 103 23.29 32.40 5.38
N GLY A 104 23.51 31.13 5.01
CA GLY A 104 22.51 30.08 5.08
C GLY A 104 21.41 30.21 4.05
N ARG A 105 21.63 30.94 2.93
CA ARG A 105 20.65 31.16 1.89
C ARG A 105 20.59 30.00 0.88
N TYR A 106 21.72 29.39 0.58
CA TYR A 106 21.82 28.31 -0.39
C TYR A 106 22.47 27.07 0.24
N ALA A 107 21.90 25.89 0.00
CA ALA A 107 22.54 24.60 0.24
C ALA A 107 22.80 23.92 -1.11
N ILE A 108 24.08 23.60 -1.39
CA ILE A 108 24.51 23.18 -2.72
C ILE A 108 25.09 21.77 -2.65
N SER A 109 24.57 20.84 -3.46
CA SER A 109 25.15 19.51 -3.64
C SER A 109 26.40 19.58 -4.49
N VAL A 110 27.56 19.24 -3.91
CA VAL A 110 28.90 19.44 -4.56
C VAL A 110 29.46 18.14 -5.11
N LEU A 111 29.40 17.05 -4.33
CA LEU A 111 29.98 15.76 -4.68
C LEU A 111 29.13 14.61 -4.17
N SER A 112 29.13 13.47 -4.90
CA SER A 112 28.42 12.22 -4.56
C SER A 112 26.91 12.42 -4.38
N GLY A 113 26.28 13.18 -5.28
CA GLY A 113 24.88 13.57 -5.26
C GLY A 113 23.92 12.39 -5.13
N HIS A 114 24.11 11.33 -5.94
CA HIS A 114 23.25 10.15 -5.94
C HIS A 114 23.69 9.06 -4.96
N ILE A 115 24.88 8.51 -5.14
CA ILE A 115 25.32 7.32 -4.39
C ILE A 115 25.72 7.68 -2.97
N GLY A 116 26.36 8.82 -2.76
CA GLY A 116 26.69 9.33 -1.43
C GLY A 116 25.51 10.02 -0.72
N GLY A 117 24.37 10.23 -1.41
CA GLY A 117 23.19 10.84 -0.81
C GLY A 117 23.25 12.38 -0.67
N ALA A 118 24.25 13.06 -1.29
CA ALA A 118 24.40 14.50 -1.13
C ALA A 118 23.19 15.31 -1.60
N ASN A 119 22.41 14.84 -2.60
CA ASN A 119 21.20 15.53 -3.07
C ASN A 119 20.06 15.49 -2.02
N GLU A 120 19.82 14.34 -1.43
CA GLU A 120 18.82 14.16 -0.37
C GLU A 120 19.19 14.96 0.88
N LEU A 121 20.47 14.88 1.26
CA LEU A 121 21.01 15.67 2.39
C LEU A 121 20.94 17.17 2.12
N THR A 122 21.20 17.62 0.88
CA THR A 122 21.07 19.03 0.50
C THR A 122 19.64 19.53 0.68
N ALA A 123 18.64 18.74 0.28
CA ALA A 123 17.23 19.09 0.48
C ALA A 123 16.85 19.14 1.97
N ALA A 124 17.33 18.18 2.78
CA ALA A 124 17.11 18.15 4.22
C ALA A 124 17.76 19.35 4.94
N ILE A 125 19.03 19.64 4.61
CA ILE A 125 19.79 20.79 5.14
C ILE A 125 19.09 22.10 4.75
N ALA A 126 18.66 22.23 3.50
CA ALA A 126 17.92 23.40 3.04
C ALA A 126 16.62 23.60 3.82
N GLY A 127 15.88 22.53 4.07
CA GLY A 127 14.67 22.56 4.88
C GLY A 127 14.92 23.02 6.33
N ALA A 128 15.98 22.49 6.96
CA ALA A 128 16.37 22.83 8.33
C ALA A 128 16.80 24.30 8.49
N LEU A 129 17.49 24.85 7.47
CA LEU A 129 18.00 26.21 7.48
C LEU A 129 17.03 27.26 6.88
N GLY A 130 15.96 26.83 6.22
CA GLY A 130 15.13 27.71 5.38
C GLY A 130 15.88 28.20 4.13
N ALA A 131 16.88 27.45 3.66
CA ALA A 131 17.71 27.74 2.51
C ALA A 131 17.08 27.25 1.21
N GLU A 132 17.59 27.74 0.07
CA GLU A 132 17.27 27.25 -1.28
C GLU A 132 18.20 26.09 -1.64
N PRO A 133 17.68 24.88 -1.95
CA PRO A 133 18.52 23.76 -2.37
C PRO A 133 18.96 23.91 -3.82
N VAL A 134 20.26 23.76 -4.08
CA VAL A 134 20.86 23.78 -5.42
C VAL A 134 21.35 22.37 -5.76
N ILE A 135 20.55 21.66 -6.55
CA ILE A 135 20.83 20.30 -7.01
C ILE A 135 20.89 20.35 -8.54
N THR A 136 22.01 19.93 -9.14
CA THR A 136 22.29 20.12 -10.58
C THR A 136 22.26 18.80 -11.37
N THR A 137 22.01 17.67 -10.73
CA THR A 137 21.93 16.37 -11.40
C THR A 137 20.70 16.28 -12.31
N GLN A 138 20.93 15.88 -13.55
CA GLN A 138 19.89 15.88 -14.60
C GLN A 138 18.66 15.03 -14.21
N SER A 139 18.87 13.88 -13.57
CA SER A 139 17.77 13.01 -13.10
C SER A 139 16.87 13.69 -12.07
N ASP A 140 17.44 14.48 -11.14
CA ASP A 140 16.66 15.20 -10.13
C ASP A 140 15.92 16.41 -10.72
N LEU A 141 16.53 17.09 -11.70
CA LEU A 141 15.91 18.21 -12.40
C LEU A 141 14.79 17.79 -13.37
N THR A 142 14.87 16.56 -13.92
CA THR A 142 13.92 16.05 -14.90
C THR A 142 12.84 15.16 -14.28
N GLY A 143 12.87 14.90 -12.97
CA GLY A 143 11.95 13.98 -12.29
C GLY A 143 12.13 12.51 -12.71
N LEU A 144 13.28 12.17 -13.34
CA LEU A 144 13.58 10.80 -13.75
C LEU A 144 14.09 9.97 -12.59
N TRP A 145 13.80 8.67 -12.64
CA TRP A 145 14.27 7.73 -11.62
C TRP A 145 15.77 7.46 -11.75
N ALA A 146 16.48 7.41 -10.64
CA ALA A 146 17.85 6.88 -10.58
C ALA A 146 17.76 5.35 -10.53
N LEU A 147 17.86 4.68 -11.69
CA LEU A 147 17.66 3.22 -11.84
C LEU A 147 18.60 2.40 -10.95
N ASP A 148 19.80 2.88 -10.70
CA ASP A 148 20.80 2.24 -9.83
C ASP A 148 20.48 2.37 -8.33
N LYS A 149 19.61 3.30 -7.94
CA LYS A 149 19.21 3.52 -6.55
C LYS A 149 17.90 2.83 -6.16
N LEU A 150 17.04 2.49 -7.13
CA LEU A 150 15.78 1.78 -6.85
C LEU A 150 15.99 0.52 -5.99
N PRO A 151 17.04 -0.30 -6.23
CA PRO A 151 17.34 -1.47 -5.39
C PRO A 151 17.50 -1.13 -3.91
N GLY A 152 18.33 -0.17 -3.59
CA GLY A 152 18.59 0.24 -2.19
C GLY A 152 17.39 0.92 -1.55
N ARG A 153 16.62 1.71 -2.31
CA ARG A 153 15.46 2.42 -1.82
C ARG A 153 14.29 1.50 -1.44
N PHE A 154 14.08 0.43 -2.21
CA PHE A 154 12.91 -0.45 -2.06
C PHE A 154 13.25 -1.86 -1.60
N GLY A 155 14.53 -2.17 -1.35
CA GLY A 155 14.97 -3.50 -0.94
C GLY A 155 14.90 -4.54 -2.06
N TRP A 156 14.96 -4.11 -3.31
CA TRP A 156 14.94 -4.99 -4.48
C TRP A 156 16.35 -5.44 -4.86
N PHE A 157 16.44 -6.56 -5.58
CA PHE A 157 17.70 -7.04 -6.14
C PHE A 157 17.68 -6.92 -7.67
N PRO A 158 18.63 -6.19 -8.29
CA PRO A 158 18.65 -6.04 -9.74
C PRO A 158 19.27 -7.25 -10.43
N ILE A 159 18.59 -7.77 -11.46
CA ILE A 159 19.11 -8.76 -12.41
C ILE A 159 19.06 -8.11 -13.79
N LEU A 160 20.22 -8.09 -14.46
CA LEU A 160 20.40 -7.40 -15.73
C LEU A 160 20.48 -8.39 -16.89
N ASN A 161 19.77 -8.08 -17.96
CA ASN A 161 19.96 -8.69 -19.26
C ASN A 161 20.47 -7.59 -20.21
N VAL A 162 21.75 -7.67 -20.54
CA VAL A 162 22.46 -6.68 -21.36
C VAL A 162 23.18 -7.40 -22.51
N ASP A 163 23.54 -6.65 -23.54
CA ASP A 163 24.20 -7.19 -24.70
C ASP A 163 25.63 -7.71 -24.44
N ALA A 164 26.20 -8.38 -25.44
CA ALA A 164 27.54 -8.96 -25.36
C ALA A 164 28.64 -7.91 -25.15
N SER A 165 28.42 -6.65 -25.53
CA SER A 165 29.42 -5.56 -25.36
C SER A 165 29.51 -5.12 -23.91
N ALA A 166 28.39 -4.98 -23.23
CA ALA A 166 28.34 -4.68 -21.81
C ALA A 166 28.88 -5.85 -20.96
N LEU A 167 28.63 -7.11 -21.37
CA LEU A 167 29.21 -8.28 -20.73
C LEU A 167 30.74 -8.31 -20.84
N ARG A 168 31.34 -7.97 -22.00
CA ARG A 168 32.79 -7.87 -22.17
C ARG A 168 33.43 -6.81 -21.26
N LEU A 169 32.77 -5.65 -21.11
CA LEU A 169 33.23 -4.62 -20.16
C LEU A 169 33.12 -5.12 -18.70
N ALA A 170 32.10 -5.88 -18.38
CA ALA A 170 31.94 -6.49 -17.07
C ALA A 170 32.97 -7.62 -16.79
N GLU A 171 33.47 -8.30 -17.82
CA GLU A 171 34.56 -9.30 -17.68
C GLU A 171 35.88 -8.69 -17.23
N LEU A 172 36.14 -7.44 -17.56
CA LEU A 172 37.32 -6.70 -17.14
C LEU A 172 37.24 -6.20 -15.68
N ALA A 173 36.07 -6.20 -15.09
CA ALA A 173 35.85 -5.74 -13.72
C ALA A 173 36.29 -6.80 -12.70
N GLN A 174 36.98 -6.36 -11.65
CA GLN A 174 37.57 -7.24 -10.62
C GLN A 174 36.56 -7.63 -9.55
N THR A 175 35.54 -6.81 -9.31
CA THR A 175 34.55 -7.03 -8.28
C THR A 175 33.13 -7.24 -8.87
N ARG A 176 32.26 -7.93 -8.12
CA ARG A 176 30.83 -8.10 -8.48
C ARG A 176 30.10 -6.77 -8.63
N GLU A 177 30.50 -5.78 -7.83
CA GLU A 177 29.91 -4.44 -7.84
C GLU A 177 30.30 -3.67 -9.11
N GLU A 178 31.56 -3.72 -9.51
CA GLU A 178 32.02 -3.13 -10.77
C GLU A 178 31.36 -3.76 -11.99
N LYS A 179 31.17 -5.10 -11.97
CA LYS A 179 30.43 -5.81 -13.02
C LYS A 179 29.00 -5.32 -13.16
N MET A 180 28.31 -5.18 -12.04
CA MET A 180 26.92 -4.69 -12.01
C MET A 180 26.84 -3.26 -12.54
N LYS A 181 27.79 -2.38 -12.13
CA LYS A 181 27.88 -0.99 -12.60
C LYS A 181 28.10 -0.90 -14.12
N ALA A 182 29.02 -1.70 -14.64
CA ALA A 182 29.27 -1.74 -16.09
C ALA A 182 28.02 -2.12 -16.88
N CYS A 183 27.27 -3.13 -16.41
CA CYS A 183 26.02 -3.56 -17.03
C CYS A 183 24.86 -2.55 -16.91
N MET A 184 24.85 -1.70 -15.88
CA MET A 184 23.82 -0.67 -15.70
C MET A 184 24.00 0.58 -16.55
N ASN A 185 25.20 0.84 -17.07
CA ASN A 185 25.50 2.07 -17.80
C ASN A 185 24.61 2.29 -19.04
N GLU A 186 24.38 1.24 -19.85
CA GLU A 186 23.56 1.35 -21.05
C GLU A 186 22.07 1.55 -20.72
N PRO A 187 21.42 0.74 -19.87
CA PRO A 187 20.06 0.99 -19.41
C PRO A 187 19.85 2.40 -18.86
N ILE A 188 20.78 2.90 -18.02
CA ILE A 188 20.71 4.25 -17.47
C ILE A 188 20.79 5.30 -18.59
N ARG A 189 21.71 5.14 -19.53
CA ARG A 189 21.87 6.06 -20.68
C ARG A 189 20.60 6.11 -21.53
N LEU A 190 19.99 4.98 -21.85
CA LEU A 190 18.74 4.89 -22.61
C LEU A 190 17.61 5.60 -21.87
N PHE A 191 17.47 5.32 -20.58
CA PHE A 191 16.42 5.91 -19.73
C PHE A 191 16.54 7.43 -19.61
N VAL A 192 17.74 7.93 -19.27
CA VAL A 192 17.98 9.37 -19.11
C VAL A 192 17.86 10.13 -20.44
N SER A 193 18.12 9.44 -21.57
CA SER A 193 17.92 10.02 -22.91
C SER A 193 16.46 10.01 -23.39
N GLY A 194 15.50 9.62 -22.53
CA GLY A 194 14.08 9.61 -22.85
C GLY A 194 13.67 8.58 -23.90
N LYS A 195 14.40 7.47 -24.02
CA LYS A 195 14.08 6.41 -24.98
C LYS A 195 12.83 5.64 -24.55
N PRO A 196 11.97 5.22 -25.50
CA PRO A 196 10.77 4.44 -25.19
C PRO A 196 11.10 3.28 -24.26
N THR A 197 10.49 3.26 -23.08
CA THR A 197 10.74 2.30 -22.00
C THR A 197 9.45 1.62 -21.59
N ALA A 198 9.43 0.28 -21.59
CA ALA A 198 8.36 -0.50 -20.99
C ALA A 198 8.66 -0.76 -19.51
N LEU A 199 7.67 -0.57 -18.64
CA LEU A 199 7.73 -0.92 -17.24
C LEU A 199 6.73 -2.05 -16.94
N LEU A 200 7.25 -3.25 -16.70
CA LEU A 200 6.44 -4.41 -16.28
C LEU A 200 6.36 -4.47 -14.76
N LEU A 201 5.17 -4.37 -14.21
CA LEU A 201 4.90 -4.47 -12.79
C LEU A 201 4.01 -5.71 -12.53
N GLU A 202 4.59 -6.84 -12.14
CA GLU A 202 3.84 -8.08 -11.85
C GLU A 202 3.43 -8.21 -10.38
N VAL A 203 3.96 -7.35 -9.53
CA VAL A 203 3.69 -7.32 -8.09
C VAL A 203 3.31 -5.93 -7.60
N ARG A 204 2.73 -5.88 -6.39
CA ARG A 204 2.40 -4.66 -5.64
C ARG A 204 3.26 -4.58 -4.40
N ASP A 205 4.00 -3.52 -4.27
CA ASP A 205 4.69 -3.11 -3.07
C ASP A 205 4.84 -1.58 -3.02
N LYS A 206 5.43 -1.04 -1.96
CA LYS A 206 5.65 0.41 -1.83
C LYS A 206 6.47 1.00 -2.97
N GLY A 207 7.39 0.22 -3.56
CA GLY A 207 8.22 0.67 -4.66
C GLY A 207 7.44 0.74 -5.97
N THR A 208 6.61 -0.26 -6.29
CA THR A 208 5.77 -0.23 -7.48
C THR A 208 4.72 0.87 -7.41
N ASP A 209 4.11 1.09 -6.23
CA ASP A 209 3.17 2.20 -6.01
C ASP A 209 3.87 3.57 -6.23
N TRP A 210 5.11 3.70 -5.75
CA TRP A 210 5.91 4.90 -5.96
C TRP A 210 6.27 5.11 -7.44
N LEU A 211 6.68 4.07 -8.17
CA LEU A 211 6.99 4.15 -9.60
C LEU A 211 5.76 4.63 -10.39
N GLU A 212 4.58 4.08 -10.12
CA GLU A 212 3.34 4.48 -10.79
C GLU A 212 2.93 5.93 -10.50
N ALA A 213 3.18 6.42 -9.29
CA ALA A 213 2.90 7.80 -8.91
C ALA A 213 3.88 8.83 -9.54
N HIS A 214 5.06 8.38 -10.03
CA HIS A 214 6.12 9.24 -10.52
C HIS A 214 6.58 8.84 -11.93
N LEU A 215 5.64 8.48 -12.82
CA LEU A 215 5.94 7.99 -14.17
C LEU A 215 6.56 9.07 -15.06
N PRO A 216 7.76 8.83 -15.62
CA PRO A 216 8.31 9.69 -16.66
C PRO A 216 7.51 9.57 -17.96
N PRO A 217 7.46 10.64 -18.81
CA PRO A 217 6.63 10.67 -20.02
C PRO A 217 6.95 9.60 -21.06
N HIS A 218 8.18 9.05 -21.07
CA HIS A 218 8.64 8.02 -22.01
C HIS A 218 8.46 6.59 -21.49
N VAL A 219 7.82 6.41 -20.33
CA VAL A 219 7.59 5.10 -19.69
C VAL A 219 6.14 4.69 -19.85
N GLU A 220 5.91 3.52 -20.43
CA GLU A 220 4.60 2.88 -20.55
C GLU A 220 4.52 1.69 -19.60
N VAL A 221 3.44 1.60 -18.78
CA VAL A 221 3.27 0.58 -17.74
C VAL A 221 2.47 -0.60 -18.25
N PHE A 222 2.97 -1.80 -17.94
CA PHE A 222 2.33 -3.08 -18.23
C PHE A 222 2.26 -3.93 -16.95
N TYR A 223 1.27 -4.80 -16.87
CA TYR A 223 1.08 -5.71 -15.73
C TYR A 223 1.24 -7.18 -16.09
N ARG A 224 1.40 -7.49 -17.39
CA ARG A 224 1.65 -8.84 -17.91
C ARG A 224 2.64 -8.75 -19.06
N LEU A 225 3.63 -9.64 -19.03
CA LEU A 225 4.68 -9.69 -20.06
C LEU A 225 4.11 -9.83 -21.49
N LYS A 226 3.05 -10.63 -21.67
CA LYS A 226 2.40 -10.85 -22.97
C LYS A 226 1.75 -9.62 -23.60
N ASP A 227 1.52 -8.56 -22.82
CA ASP A 227 0.92 -7.32 -23.30
C ASP A 227 1.98 -6.35 -23.86
N ILE A 228 3.27 -6.68 -23.70
CA ILE A 228 4.39 -5.85 -24.17
C ILE A 228 4.77 -6.24 -25.60
N GLU A 229 4.58 -5.32 -26.54
CA GLU A 229 5.16 -5.41 -27.88
C GLU A 229 6.62 -4.92 -27.81
N VAL A 230 7.54 -5.84 -27.52
CA VAL A 230 8.94 -5.52 -27.19
C VAL A 230 9.63 -4.65 -28.24
N SER A 231 9.30 -4.85 -29.52
CA SER A 231 9.86 -4.08 -30.65
C SER A 231 9.62 -2.56 -30.59
N ARG A 232 8.62 -2.11 -29.83
CA ARG A 232 8.33 -0.68 -29.60
C ARG A 232 9.27 -0.01 -28.61
N PHE A 233 10.00 -0.78 -27.80
CA PHE A 233 10.77 -0.29 -26.67
C PHE A 233 12.28 -0.52 -26.85
N GLN A 234 13.07 0.41 -26.33
CA GLN A 234 14.54 0.32 -26.33
C GLN A 234 15.08 -0.14 -24.97
N LEU A 235 14.24 -0.12 -23.94
CA LEU A 235 14.55 -0.58 -22.60
C LEU A 235 13.30 -1.23 -21.98
N VAL A 236 13.52 -2.32 -21.24
CA VAL A 236 12.45 -2.91 -20.43
C VAL A 236 12.90 -2.93 -18.97
N LEU A 237 12.10 -2.30 -18.11
CA LEU A 237 12.22 -2.39 -16.66
C LEU A 237 11.13 -3.34 -16.15
N CYS A 238 11.49 -4.22 -15.23
CA CYS A 238 10.57 -5.19 -14.66
C CYS A 238 10.66 -5.17 -13.14
N VAL A 239 9.54 -5.23 -12.43
CA VAL A 239 9.48 -5.53 -11.01
C VAL A 239 8.68 -6.82 -10.84
N SER A 240 9.39 -7.92 -10.58
CA SER A 240 8.81 -9.26 -10.54
C SER A 240 9.60 -10.17 -9.60
N PRO A 241 8.95 -11.10 -8.87
CA PRO A 241 9.64 -12.15 -8.15
C PRO A 241 10.20 -13.24 -9.08
N GLN A 242 9.86 -13.18 -10.36
CA GLN A 242 10.37 -14.07 -11.41
C GLN A 242 11.18 -13.28 -12.44
N VAL A 243 12.29 -13.86 -12.90
CA VAL A 243 13.15 -13.26 -13.92
C VAL A 243 12.63 -13.57 -15.31
N HIS A 244 12.39 -12.53 -16.09
CA HIS A 244 12.02 -12.64 -17.50
C HIS A 244 13.21 -12.29 -18.38
N TYR A 245 13.58 -13.19 -19.27
CA TYR A 245 14.58 -12.94 -20.30
C TYR A 245 13.89 -12.35 -21.53
N ILE A 246 14.30 -11.12 -21.89
CA ILE A 246 13.78 -10.41 -23.05
C ILE A 246 14.86 -10.36 -24.10
N GLU A 247 14.64 -11.08 -25.20
CA GLU A 247 15.63 -11.19 -26.28
C GLU A 247 15.72 -9.88 -27.06
N GLY A 248 16.93 -9.46 -27.38
CA GLY A 248 17.21 -8.32 -28.26
C GLY A 248 16.99 -6.93 -27.64
N THR A 249 16.52 -6.83 -26.40
CA THR A 249 16.30 -5.53 -25.74
C THR A 249 16.94 -5.52 -24.35
N PRO A 250 17.76 -4.51 -24.02
CA PRO A 250 18.31 -4.34 -22.67
C PRO A 250 17.20 -4.32 -21.63
N SER A 251 17.39 -5.06 -20.53
CA SER A 251 16.37 -5.08 -19.48
C SER A 251 16.97 -5.17 -18.08
N ILE A 252 16.27 -4.57 -17.12
CA ILE A 252 16.54 -4.67 -15.69
C ILE A 252 15.33 -5.29 -15.02
N CYS A 253 15.52 -6.45 -14.39
CA CYS A 253 14.52 -7.04 -13.52
C CYS A 253 14.86 -6.74 -12.05
N TYR A 254 14.06 -5.91 -11.39
CA TYR A 254 14.14 -5.66 -9.97
C TYR A 254 13.33 -6.74 -9.25
N VAL A 255 14.01 -7.58 -8.48
CA VAL A 255 13.43 -8.73 -7.79
C VAL A 255 13.14 -8.38 -6.33
N PRO A 256 11.89 -8.25 -5.93
CA PRO A 256 11.51 -8.07 -4.54
C PRO A 256 11.59 -9.38 -3.76
N ARG A 257 11.95 -9.31 -2.49
CA ARG A 257 12.07 -10.45 -1.58
C ARG A 257 10.71 -10.80 -0.98
N MET A 258 9.89 -11.62 -1.69
CA MET A 258 8.50 -11.90 -1.32
C MET A 258 8.02 -13.34 -1.60
N VAL A 259 8.90 -14.23 -2.04
CA VAL A 259 8.56 -15.62 -2.32
C VAL A 259 8.78 -16.48 -1.07
N HIS A 260 7.77 -17.26 -0.69
CA HIS A 260 7.82 -18.20 0.41
C HIS A 260 7.95 -19.62 -0.14
N VAL A 261 9.04 -20.30 0.24
CA VAL A 261 9.38 -21.61 -0.31
C VAL A 261 9.06 -22.70 0.72
N GLY A 262 8.23 -23.65 0.35
CA GLY A 262 7.97 -24.83 1.16
C GLY A 262 8.79 -26.03 0.70
N ILE A 263 9.43 -26.71 1.63
CA ILE A 263 10.23 -27.91 1.36
C ILE A 263 9.74 -29.12 2.14
N GLY A 264 9.69 -30.26 1.49
CA GLY A 264 9.51 -31.59 2.11
C GLY A 264 10.79 -32.41 1.88
N LEU A 265 11.31 -33.03 2.94
CA LEU A 265 12.56 -33.77 2.89
C LEU A 265 12.34 -35.24 3.27
N ALA A 266 12.98 -36.17 2.58
CA ALA A 266 13.14 -37.54 3.05
C ALA A 266 13.98 -37.56 4.35
N ARG A 267 13.96 -38.68 5.04
CA ARG A 267 14.81 -38.85 6.24
C ARG A 267 16.27 -39.00 5.78
N GLN A 268 17.16 -38.18 6.32
CA GLN A 268 18.58 -38.11 5.91
C GLN A 268 18.73 -37.86 4.39
N ALA A 269 18.20 -36.76 3.93
CA ALA A 269 18.11 -36.39 2.51
C ALA A 269 19.50 -36.12 1.88
N GLY A 270 20.35 -37.14 1.70
CA GLY A 270 21.57 -37.14 0.88
C GLY A 270 22.68 -36.15 1.29
N PRO A 271 23.65 -35.89 0.43
CA PRO A 271 24.69 -34.87 0.65
C PRO A 271 24.07 -33.47 0.77
N VAL A 272 24.25 -32.85 1.92
CA VAL A 272 23.57 -31.59 2.30
C VAL A 272 23.75 -30.48 1.25
N LYS A 273 24.97 -30.28 0.78
CA LYS A 273 25.28 -29.23 -0.18
C LYS A 273 24.59 -29.47 -1.54
N GLU A 274 24.62 -30.70 -2.02
CA GLU A 274 24.00 -31.05 -3.31
C GLU A 274 22.48 -30.87 -3.25
N VAL A 275 21.82 -31.41 -2.23
CA VAL A 275 20.36 -31.26 -2.06
C VAL A 275 19.94 -29.78 -1.89
N THR A 276 20.74 -29.00 -1.16
CA THR A 276 20.48 -27.57 -0.99
C THR A 276 20.56 -26.83 -2.35
N GLU A 277 21.62 -27.09 -3.11
CA GLU A 277 21.78 -26.49 -4.45
C GLU A 277 20.69 -26.94 -5.42
N GLU A 278 20.36 -28.24 -5.46
CA GLU A 278 19.28 -28.76 -6.31
C GLU A 278 17.92 -28.09 -6.02
N ILE A 279 17.59 -27.84 -4.73
CA ILE A 279 16.37 -27.13 -4.36
C ILE A 279 16.37 -25.72 -4.94
N LEU A 280 17.49 -24.99 -4.81
CA LEU A 280 17.63 -23.63 -5.29
C LEU A 280 17.69 -23.55 -6.83
N ASP A 281 18.32 -24.52 -7.49
CA ASP A 281 18.34 -24.61 -8.94
C ASP A 281 16.95 -24.94 -9.51
N ARG A 282 16.17 -25.76 -8.82
CA ARG A 282 14.78 -26.04 -9.22
C ARG A 282 13.90 -24.79 -9.17
N LEU A 283 14.10 -23.91 -8.19
CA LEU A 283 13.44 -22.60 -8.15
C LEU A 283 13.89 -21.72 -9.33
N LYS A 284 15.19 -21.70 -9.61
CA LYS A 284 15.77 -20.92 -10.71
C LYS A 284 15.23 -21.36 -12.09
N GLU A 285 15.01 -22.66 -12.32
CA GLU A 285 14.37 -23.18 -13.53
C GLU A 285 12.95 -22.61 -13.75
N TYR A 286 12.26 -22.24 -12.67
CA TYR A 286 10.96 -21.55 -12.70
C TYR A 286 11.08 -20.02 -12.76
N GLY A 287 12.28 -19.51 -13.01
CA GLY A 287 12.55 -18.06 -13.02
C GLY A 287 12.62 -17.44 -11.63
N ILE A 288 12.55 -18.21 -10.54
CA ILE A 288 12.59 -17.70 -9.17
C ILE A 288 14.04 -17.67 -8.67
N PRO A 289 14.71 -16.51 -8.63
CA PRO A 289 16.07 -16.41 -8.17
C PRO A 289 16.14 -16.47 -6.64
N ARG A 290 17.30 -16.84 -6.10
CA ARG A 290 17.56 -16.90 -4.63
C ARG A 290 17.19 -15.62 -3.91
N GLN A 291 17.37 -14.49 -4.54
CA GLN A 291 17.09 -13.15 -4.00
C GLN A 291 15.60 -12.88 -3.80
N ALA A 292 14.72 -13.59 -4.51
CA ALA A 292 13.27 -13.48 -4.33
C ALA A 292 12.76 -14.15 -3.05
N ILE A 293 13.54 -15.05 -2.44
CA ILE A 293 13.12 -15.87 -1.31
C ILE A 293 13.02 -15.00 -0.05
N ALA A 294 11.80 -14.85 0.48
CA ALA A 294 11.51 -14.19 1.75
C ALA A 294 11.71 -15.14 2.94
N SER A 295 11.19 -16.38 2.83
CA SER A 295 11.37 -17.42 3.85
C SER A 295 11.34 -18.81 3.24
N ILE A 296 11.86 -19.78 3.97
CA ILE A 296 11.71 -21.20 3.68
C ILE A 296 10.85 -21.82 4.80
N ALA A 297 9.99 -22.78 4.46
CA ALA A 297 9.09 -23.38 5.40
C ALA A 297 9.06 -24.91 5.27
N THR A 298 8.90 -25.61 6.39
CA THR A 298 8.79 -27.06 6.43
C THR A 298 8.02 -27.52 7.68
N ILE A 299 7.84 -28.84 7.79
CA ILE A 299 7.22 -29.43 8.98
C ILE A 299 8.23 -29.43 10.16
N ASP A 300 7.74 -29.21 11.38
CA ASP A 300 8.52 -29.14 12.62
C ASP A 300 9.34 -30.40 12.90
N ALA A 301 8.82 -31.58 12.54
CA ALA A 301 9.51 -32.87 12.61
C ALA A 301 10.83 -32.92 11.80
N LYS A 302 11.07 -31.94 10.91
CA LYS A 302 12.29 -31.82 10.09
C LYS A 302 13.25 -30.71 10.55
N ARG A 303 13.01 -30.12 11.72
CA ARG A 303 13.83 -29.04 12.28
C ARG A 303 15.31 -29.38 12.37
N ASP A 304 15.64 -30.62 12.71
CA ASP A 304 17.02 -31.08 12.91
C ASP A 304 17.68 -31.69 11.67
N GLU A 305 16.98 -31.75 10.55
CA GLU A 305 17.56 -32.26 9.30
C GLU A 305 18.73 -31.38 8.83
N PRO A 306 19.87 -31.98 8.46
CA PRO A 306 21.07 -31.19 8.09
C PRO A 306 20.86 -30.21 6.95
N VAL A 307 20.00 -30.52 5.97
CA VAL A 307 19.62 -29.62 4.87
C VAL A 307 18.89 -28.40 5.39
N VAL A 308 17.97 -28.55 6.36
CA VAL A 308 17.26 -27.44 7.00
C VAL A 308 18.23 -26.52 7.74
N LYS A 309 19.14 -27.11 8.53
CA LYS A 309 20.20 -26.35 9.23
C LYS A 309 21.14 -25.62 8.27
N SER A 310 21.39 -26.17 7.09
CA SER A 310 22.16 -25.47 6.05
C SER A 310 21.40 -24.25 5.52
N LEU A 311 20.11 -24.39 5.22
CA LEU A 311 19.24 -23.31 4.73
C LEU A 311 19.03 -22.21 5.76
N GLN A 312 18.97 -22.55 7.07
CA GLN A 312 18.86 -21.56 8.16
C GLN A 312 20.05 -20.58 8.27
N LYS A 313 21.18 -20.88 7.62
CA LYS A 313 22.34 -19.96 7.61
C LYS A 313 22.12 -18.76 6.70
N GLU A 314 21.26 -18.89 5.70
CA GLU A 314 21.05 -17.87 4.65
C GLU A 314 19.61 -17.33 4.63
N TYR A 315 18.64 -18.11 5.15
CA TYR A 315 17.21 -17.80 5.08
C TYR A 315 16.51 -17.93 6.42
N ASP A 316 15.45 -17.15 6.61
CA ASP A 316 14.52 -17.37 7.69
C ASP A 316 13.73 -18.66 7.44
N VAL A 317 13.74 -19.61 8.40
CA VAL A 317 13.05 -20.89 8.26
C VAL A 317 11.89 -20.99 9.24
N CYS A 318 10.68 -21.14 8.70
CA CYS A 318 9.44 -21.33 9.45
C CYS A 318 9.11 -22.82 9.61
N PHE A 319 8.54 -23.17 10.77
CA PHE A 319 8.16 -24.56 11.07
C PHE A 319 6.68 -24.62 11.44
N TYR A 320 5.98 -25.60 10.85
CA TYR A 320 4.55 -25.84 11.08
C TYR A 320 4.31 -27.26 11.57
N THR A 321 3.30 -27.43 12.40
CA THR A 321 2.88 -28.76 12.86
C THR A 321 2.17 -29.55 11.75
N ALA A 322 2.04 -30.85 11.94
CA ALA A 322 1.29 -31.68 10.99
C ALA A 322 -0.18 -31.26 10.87
N GLU A 323 -0.79 -30.83 11.99
CA GLU A 323 -2.17 -30.37 12.04
C GLU A 323 -2.35 -29.06 11.26
N GLU A 324 -1.47 -28.07 11.44
CA GLU A 324 -1.51 -26.81 10.68
C GLU A 324 -1.38 -27.07 9.18
N LEU A 325 -0.45 -27.94 8.77
CA LEU A 325 -0.28 -28.31 7.37
C LEU A 325 -1.48 -29.11 6.82
N ALA A 326 -2.11 -29.94 7.64
CA ALA A 326 -3.28 -30.73 7.23
C ALA A 326 -4.54 -29.88 7.05
N ALA A 327 -4.64 -28.77 7.77
CA ALA A 327 -5.74 -27.81 7.63
C ALA A 327 -5.65 -26.94 6.37
N THR A 328 -4.52 -27.00 5.64
CA THR A 328 -4.29 -26.19 4.42
C THR A 328 -4.74 -26.97 3.20
N ASP A 329 -5.63 -26.37 2.40
CA ASP A 329 -6.03 -26.95 1.10
C ASP A 329 -4.86 -26.88 0.12
N VAL A 330 -4.54 -28.00 -0.51
CA VAL A 330 -3.41 -28.14 -1.44
C VAL A 330 -3.82 -28.79 -2.75
N PRO A 331 -3.36 -28.28 -3.89
CA PRO A 331 -3.77 -28.80 -5.20
C PRO A 331 -3.26 -30.21 -5.52
N HIS A 332 -2.15 -30.63 -4.89
CA HIS A 332 -1.52 -31.94 -5.18
C HIS A 332 -1.34 -32.79 -3.93
N PRO A 333 -2.43 -33.29 -3.31
CA PRO A 333 -2.35 -34.13 -2.11
C PRO A 333 -1.66 -35.47 -2.40
N SER A 334 -0.98 -36.02 -1.38
CA SER A 334 -0.26 -37.30 -1.45
C SER A 334 -0.71 -38.25 -0.35
N LYS A 335 -1.27 -39.40 -0.73
CA LYS A 335 -1.65 -40.46 0.22
C LYS A 335 -0.45 -40.98 1.03
N THR A 336 0.74 -41.05 0.41
CA THR A 336 1.97 -41.49 1.09
C THR A 336 2.41 -40.49 2.15
N VAL A 337 2.39 -39.20 1.85
CA VAL A 337 2.76 -38.14 2.81
C VAL A 337 1.74 -38.10 3.96
N MET A 338 0.43 -38.21 3.66
CA MET A 338 -0.61 -38.32 4.67
C MET A 338 -0.36 -39.47 5.65
N LYS A 339 -0.02 -40.67 5.13
CA LYS A 339 0.25 -41.85 5.96
C LYS A 339 1.45 -41.68 6.90
N HIS A 340 2.51 -41.00 6.46
CA HIS A 340 3.78 -40.90 7.20
C HIS A 340 3.93 -39.62 8.00
N MET A 341 3.29 -38.52 7.57
CA MET A 341 3.50 -37.19 8.15
C MET A 341 2.21 -36.56 8.69
N GLY A 342 1.05 -37.22 8.52
CA GLY A 342 -0.24 -36.69 9.00
C GLY A 342 -0.78 -35.49 8.22
N THR A 343 -0.18 -35.17 7.05
CA THR A 343 -0.59 -34.05 6.18
C THR A 343 -0.62 -34.46 4.73
N PRO A 344 -1.53 -33.90 3.89
CA PRO A 344 -1.59 -34.24 2.46
C PRO A 344 -0.39 -33.73 1.66
N SER A 345 0.28 -32.66 2.10
CA SER A 345 1.48 -32.13 1.45
C SER A 345 2.29 -31.29 2.44
N VAL A 346 3.58 -31.54 2.56
CA VAL A 346 4.46 -30.68 3.37
C VAL A 346 4.84 -29.42 2.57
N SER A 347 5.41 -29.57 1.37
CA SER A 347 5.97 -28.45 0.62
C SER A 347 4.92 -27.40 0.21
N GLU A 348 3.77 -27.83 -0.36
CA GLU A 348 2.74 -26.88 -0.76
C GLU A 348 2.06 -26.22 0.42
N ALA A 349 1.67 -27.00 1.45
CA ALA A 349 1.03 -26.47 2.63
C ALA A 349 1.95 -25.49 3.38
N ALA A 350 3.23 -25.82 3.55
CA ALA A 350 4.19 -24.96 4.22
C ALA A 350 4.43 -23.63 3.44
N ALA A 351 4.52 -23.68 2.11
CA ALA A 351 4.65 -22.49 1.29
C ALA A 351 3.42 -21.58 1.42
N LEU A 352 2.22 -22.16 1.34
CA LEU A 352 0.95 -21.43 1.45
C LEU A 352 0.76 -20.81 2.84
N LEU A 353 1.03 -21.53 3.92
CA LEU A 353 0.95 -21.00 5.28
C LEU A 353 1.94 -19.86 5.52
N SER A 354 3.19 -20.03 5.05
CA SER A 354 4.25 -19.05 5.26
C SER A 354 3.97 -17.73 4.54
N SER A 355 3.28 -17.75 3.40
CA SER A 355 2.92 -16.56 2.63
C SER A 355 1.59 -15.91 3.06
N GLY A 356 0.82 -16.52 3.97
CA GLY A 356 -0.47 -16.02 4.45
C GLY A 356 -1.61 -16.29 3.45
N ASN A 357 -2.45 -15.30 3.15
CA ASN A 357 -3.47 -15.46 2.10
C ASN A 357 -2.78 -15.52 0.73
N SER A 358 -2.64 -16.72 0.14
CA SER A 358 -1.57 -16.99 -0.80
C SER A 358 -1.98 -17.86 -1.99
N GLU A 359 -1.12 -17.83 -3.00
CA GLU A 359 -1.19 -18.67 -4.18
C GLU A 359 0.16 -19.29 -4.52
N LEU A 360 0.15 -20.53 -4.99
CA LEU A 360 1.35 -21.18 -5.51
C LEU A 360 1.75 -20.58 -6.86
N ILE A 361 2.93 -19.96 -6.90
CA ILE A 361 3.57 -19.53 -8.15
C ILE A 361 4.41 -20.65 -8.76
N MET A 362 4.83 -21.62 -7.95
CA MET A 362 5.43 -22.87 -8.40
C MET A 362 4.77 -24.04 -7.64
N PRO A 363 3.99 -24.90 -8.33
CA PRO A 363 3.42 -26.09 -7.70
C PRO A 363 4.52 -27.08 -7.32
N LYS A 364 4.16 -28.05 -6.48
CA LYS A 364 5.09 -29.06 -5.97
C LYS A 364 5.93 -29.70 -7.05
N ARG A 365 7.24 -29.63 -6.91
CA ARG A 365 8.23 -30.34 -7.72
C ARG A 365 8.98 -31.34 -6.85
N LYS A 366 9.24 -32.50 -7.43
CA LYS A 366 9.98 -33.59 -6.77
C LYS A 366 11.41 -33.65 -7.27
N GLY A 367 12.37 -33.72 -6.37
CA GLY A 367 13.73 -34.20 -6.60
C GLY A 367 13.91 -35.62 -6.10
N GLY A 368 15.15 -36.06 -5.98
CA GLY A 368 15.45 -37.42 -5.46
C GLY A 368 14.96 -37.63 -4.03
N ASN A 369 15.37 -36.78 -3.10
CA ASN A 369 15.08 -36.89 -1.67
C ASN A 369 14.31 -35.67 -1.13
N TYR A 370 13.75 -34.82 -1.97
CA TYR A 370 13.03 -33.62 -1.57
C TYR A 370 11.81 -33.33 -2.45
N THR A 371 10.94 -32.49 -1.93
CA THR A 371 9.91 -31.78 -2.68
C THR A 371 10.03 -30.29 -2.39
N VAL A 372 9.77 -29.47 -3.38
CA VAL A 372 9.78 -28.00 -3.24
C VAL A 372 8.55 -27.40 -3.92
N ALA A 373 8.00 -26.36 -3.32
CA ALA A 373 6.93 -25.52 -3.86
C ALA A 373 7.21 -24.07 -3.49
N ALA A 374 6.65 -23.12 -4.22
CA ALA A 374 6.79 -21.70 -3.90
C ALA A 374 5.44 -21.00 -3.98
N ALA A 375 5.17 -20.12 -3.01
CA ALA A 375 3.96 -19.34 -2.91
C ALA A 375 4.28 -17.85 -2.71
N ILE A 376 3.31 -17.01 -3.01
CA ILE A 376 3.36 -15.57 -2.78
C ILE A 376 2.01 -15.12 -2.21
N ASN A 377 2.02 -14.07 -1.39
CA ASN A 377 0.78 -13.49 -0.91
C ASN A 377 -0.03 -12.93 -2.09
N ILE A 378 -1.31 -13.31 -2.20
CA ILE A 378 -2.17 -12.93 -3.33
C ILE A 378 -2.33 -11.41 -3.47
N ARG A 379 -2.25 -10.67 -2.36
CA ARG A 379 -2.33 -9.20 -2.36
C ARG A 379 -1.10 -8.54 -2.98
N ALA A 380 0.02 -9.26 -3.04
CA ALA A 380 1.24 -8.79 -3.70
C ALA A 380 1.24 -9.04 -5.21
N LEU A 381 0.38 -9.89 -5.74
CA LEU A 381 0.29 -10.15 -7.18
C LEU A 381 -0.49 -9.06 -7.91
N ARG A 382 -0.01 -8.64 -9.07
CA ARG A 382 -0.71 -7.75 -10.01
C ARG A 382 -1.71 -8.54 -10.86
N ARG A 383 -2.64 -9.19 -10.19
CA ARG A 383 -3.82 -9.77 -10.83
C ARG A 383 -4.96 -8.76 -10.76
N GLY A 384 -5.93 -8.91 -11.64
CA GLY A 384 -7.16 -8.17 -11.55
C GLY A 384 -7.78 -8.39 -10.16
N HIS A 385 -8.22 -7.33 -9.53
CA HIS A 385 -8.91 -7.37 -8.25
C HIS A 385 -9.97 -6.30 -8.20
N ILE A 386 -11.11 -6.64 -7.62
CA ILE A 386 -12.22 -5.72 -7.43
C ILE A 386 -12.41 -5.49 -5.93
N GLU A 387 -12.27 -4.26 -5.50
CA GLU A 387 -12.65 -3.86 -4.15
C GLU A 387 -13.99 -3.13 -4.20
N ILE A 388 -15.00 -3.68 -3.53
CA ILE A 388 -16.29 -3.04 -3.36
C ILE A 388 -16.22 -2.19 -2.11
N VAL A 389 -16.25 -0.87 -2.25
CA VAL A 389 -15.98 0.08 -1.16
C VAL A 389 -17.23 0.86 -0.80
N GLY A 390 -17.52 0.95 0.50
CA GLY A 390 -18.52 1.86 1.03
C GLY A 390 -18.01 3.29 1.13
N ALA A 391 -18.68 4.20 0.43
CA ALA A 391 -18.32 5.62 0.39
C ALA A 391 -18.69 6.41 1.65
N GLY A 392 -19.45 5.80 2.56
CA GLY A 392 -20.04 6.55 3.65
C GLY A 392 -21.34 7.30 3.26
N PRO A 393 -21.91 8.07 4.18
CA PRO A 393 -23.24 8.68 4.01
C PRO A 393 -23.23 9.96 3.18
N GLY A 394 -22.06 10.59 2.96
CA GLY A 394 -21.98 11.86 2.21
C GLY A 394 -20.67 12.59 2.42
N ASP A 395 -20.31 12.90 3.66
CA ASP A 395 -19.04 13.58 3.98
C ASP A 395 -17.85 12.70 3.57
N PRO A 396 -16.93 13.21 2.73
CA PRO A 396 -15.72 12.48 2.32
C PRO A 396 -14.82 12.01 3.46
N ASP A 397 -14.86 12.67 4.62
CA ASP A 397 -14.06 12.27 5.79
C ASP A 397 -14.67 11.07 6.55
N LEU A 398 -15.90 10.67 6.20
CA LEU A 398 -16.56 9.50 6.77
C LEU A 398 -16.34 8.19 5.97
N ILE A 399 -15.48 8.21 4.98
CA ILE A 399 -14.99 6.96 4.38
C ILE A 399 -14.04 6.26 5.35
N SER A 400 -14.03 4.93 5.36
CA SER A 400 -13.04 4.19 6.13
C SER A 400 -11.62 4.46 5.62
N VAL A 401 -10.62 4.45 6.51
CA VAL A 401 -9.20 4.61 6.14
C VAL A 401 -8.82 3.61 5.03
N ARG A 402 -9.24 2.34 5.16
CA ARG A 402 -9.03 1.33 4.12
C ARG A 402 -9.69 1.72 2.80
N GLY A 403 -10.95 2.20 2.83
CA GLY A 403 -11.65 2.63 1.63
C GLY A 403 -10.90 3.75 0.90
N ARG A 404 -10.37 4.72 1.63
CA ARG A 404 -9.54 5.80 1.09
C ARG A 404 -8.28 5.28 0.43
N GLU A 405 -7.53 4.39 1.11
CA GLU A 405 -6.34 3.76 0.55
C GLU A 405 -6.62 2.95 -0.72
N MET A 406 -7.80 2.29 -0.81
CA MET A 406 -8.18 1.56 -2.02
C MET A 406 -8.46 2.51 -3.18
N LEU A 407 -9.13 3.65 -2.93
CA LEU A 407 -9.35 4.67 -3.95
C LEU A 407 -8.04 5.24 -4.50
N GLU A 408 -7.07 5.54 -3.63
CA GLU A 408 -5.75 6.07 -4.00
C GLU A 408 -4.93 5.09 -4.86
N LYS A 409 -5.16 3.78 -4.72
CA LYS A 409 -4.45 2.72 -5.46
C LYS A 409 -5.17 2.27 -6.72
N ALA A 410 -6.43 2.67 -6.93
CA ALA A 410 -7.27 2.17 -8.01
C ALA A 410 -6.77 2.57 -9.41
N ASP A 411 -6.87 1.64 -10.35
CA ASP A 411 -6.69 1.90 -11.79
C ASP A 411 -8.03 2.29 -12.45
N LEU A 412 -9.14 1.77 -11.89
CA LEU A 412 -10.50 2.15 -12.25
C LEU A 412 -11.28 2.44 -10.96
N ILE A 413 -11.91 3.61 -10.88
CA ILE A 413 -12.92 3.92 -9.89
C ILE A 413 -14.26 4.02 -10.62
N LEU A 414 -15.15 3.05 -10.37
CA LEU A 414 -16.51 3.05 -10.86
C LEU A 414 -17.47 3.39 -9.70
N TYR A 415 -18.06 4.59 -9.69
CA TYR A 415 -18.84 5.10 -8.57
C TYR A 415 -20.32 5.34 -8.92
N ALA A 416 -21.21 5.20 -7.94
CA ALA A 416 -22.63 5.47 -8.08
C ALA A 416 -22.90 6.98 -8.11
N GLY A 417 -22.77 7.60 -9.28
CA GLY A 417 -22.64 9.04 -9.47
C GLY A 417 -23.77 9.95 -9.00
N SER A 418 -24.94 9.41 -8.65
CA SER A 418 -26.04 10.21 -8.10
C SER A 418 -26.07 10.24 -6.57
N LEU A 419 -25.29 9.37 -5.91
CA LEU A 419 -25.37 9.13 -4.47
C LEU A 419 -24.00 9.20 -3.76
N VAL A 420 -22.92 9.34 -4.53
CA VAL A 420 -21.55 9.39 -4.02
C VAL A 420 -20.95 10.74 -4.39
N PRO A 421 -20.42 11.52 -3.44
CA PRO A 421 -19.75 12.78 -3.71
C PRO A 421 -18.55 12.59 -4.64
N ARG A 422 -18.44 13.44 -5.66
CA ARG A 422 -17.31 13.40 -6.59
C ARG A 422 -15.97 13.68 -5.91
N GLU A 423 -15.99 14.43 -4.81
CA GLU A 423 -14.84 14.78 -3.99
C GLU A 423 -14.05 13.55 -3.52
N LEU A 424 -14.74 12.45 -3.23
CA LEU A 424 -14.11 11.17 -2.88
C LEU A 424 -13.22 10.62 -4.00
N THR A 425 -13.48 10.95 -5.25
CA THR A 425 -12.70 10.45 -6.39
C THR A 425 -11.48 11.31 -6.72
N LEU A 426 -11.33 12.47 -6.08
CA LEU A 426 -10.20 13.39 -6.32
C LEU A 426 -8.87 12.86 -5.80
N CYS A 427 -8.89 11.87 -4.91
CA CYS A 427 -7.68 11.19 -4.43
C CYS A 427 -7.15 10.12 -5.39
N ALA A 428 -7.81 9.92 -6.53
CA ALA A 428 -7.36 8.94 -7.53
C ALA A 428 -5.93 9.24 -8.00
N LYS A 429 -5.13 8.18 -8.14
CA LYS A 429 -3.75 8.32 -8.63
C LYS A 429 -3.71 8.86 -10.07
N PRO A 430 -2.61 9.50 -10.50
CA PRO A 430 -2.42 9.90 -11.89
C PRO A 430 -2.59 8.72 -12.85
N GLY A 431 -3.37 8.92 -13.94
CA GLY A 431 -3.65 7.88 -14.93
C GLY A 431 -4.78 6.91 -14.57
N ALA A 432 -5.38 7.03 -13.40
CA ALA A 432 -6.57 6.25 -13.04
C ALA A 432 -7.78 6.69 -13.90
N THR A 433 -8.60 5.72 -14.29
CA THR A 433 -9.88 5.96 -14.94
C THR A 433 -10.98 6.14 -13.88
N VAL A 434 -11.66 7.28 -13.89
CA VAL A 434 -12.79 7.55 -12.98
C VAL A 434 -14.07 7.63 -13.81
N ARG A 435 -15.07 6.79 -13.51
CA ARG A 435 -16.33 6.69 -14.24
C ARG A 435 -17.53 6.67 -13.30
N SER A 436 -18.56 7.44 -13.65
CA SER A 436 -19.87 7.32 -13.02
C SER A 436 -20.65 6.17 -13.64
N SER A 437 -21.30 5.34 -12.82
CA SER A 437 -22.20 4.28 -13.27
C SER A 437 -23.67 4.72 -13.40
N ALA A 438 -23.97 5.99 -13.20
CA ALA A 438 -25.37 6.49 -13.17
C ALA A 438 -26.16 6.24 -14.46
N SER A 439 -25.48 6.16 -15.61
CA SER A 439 -26.09 5.91 -16.93
C SER A 439 -25.83 4.49 -17.46
N MET A 440 -25.21 3.61 -16.67
CA MET A 440 -24.82 2.26 -17.09
C MET A 440 -25.80 1.21 -16.52
N ASP A 441 -26.18 0.26 -17.33
CA ASP A 441 -26.82 -0.96 -16.87
C ASP A 441 -25.81 -1.91 -16.19
N LEU A 442 -26.28 -3.06 -15.71
CA LEU A 442 -25.44 -4.02 -14.98
C LEU A 442 -24.39 -4.66 -15.89
N GLU A 443 -24.77 -4.98 -17.11
CA GLU A 443 -23.92 -5.60 -18.13
C GLU A 443 -22.79 -4.65 -18.54
N GLU A 444 -23.08 -3.39 -18.77
CA GLU A 444 -22.10 -2.35 -19.10
C GLU A 444 -21.11 -2.12 -17.96
N GLN A 445 -21.60 -2.06 -16.70
CA GLN A 445 -20.75 -1.95 -15.53
C GLN A 445 -19.82 -3.15 -15.40
N PHE A 446 -20.36 -4.35 -15.59
CA PHE A 446 -19.58 -5.58 -15.52
C PHE A 446 -18.55 -5.66 -16.65
N ALA A 447 -18.92 -5.34 -17.89
CA ALA A 447 -18.03 -5.34 -19.05
C ALA A 447 -16.83 -4.40 -18.82
N LEU A 448 -17.09 -3.19 -18.31
CA LEU A 448 -16.04 -2.23 -17.97
C LEU A 448 -15.10 -2.76 -16.89
N MET A 449 -15.64 -3.28 -15.80
CA MET A 449 -14.82 -3.84 -14.71
C MET A 449 -14.01 -5.05 -15.20
N LYS A 450 -14.61 -5.92 -16.02
CA LYS A 450 -13.95 -7.09 -16.59
C LYS A 450 -12.80 -6.72 -17.53
N GLU A 451 -12.97 -5.68 -18.35
CA GLU A 451 -11.89 -5.18 -19.22
C GLU A 451 -10.64 -4.81 -18.42
N PHE A 452 -10.81 -4.09 -17.30
CA PHE A 452 -9.70 -3.71 -16.42
C PHE A 452 -9.16 -4.92 -15.65
N TYR A 453 -10.05 -5.79 -15.18
CA TYR A 453 -9.67 -7.01 -14.46
C TYR A 453 -8.78 -7.92 -15.32
N ASP A 454 -9.17 -8.16 -16.56
CA ASP A 454 -8.42 -9.02 -17.49
C ASP A 454 -7.04 -8.46 -17.84
N LYS A 455 -6.84 -7.16 -17.66
CA LYS A 455 -5.55 -6.47 -17.78
C LYS A 455 -4.73 -6.49 -16.48
N GLY A 456 -5.15 -7.21 -15.45
CA GLY A 456 -4.46 -7.29 -14.15
C GLY A 456 -4.58 -6.02 -13.29
N LYS A 457 -5.56 -5.17 -13.56
CA LYS A 457 -5.74 -3.87 -12.91
C LYS A 457 -6.54 -3.97 -11.61
N PHE A 458 -6.36 -2.99 -10.72
CA PHE A 458 -7.09 -2.86 -9.48
C PHE A 458 -8.30 -1.95 -9.66
N ILE A 459 -9.49 -2.50 -9.41
CA ILE A 459 -10.77 -1.83 -9.61
C ILE A 459 -11.39 -1.52 -8.26
N VAL A 460 -11.85 -0.29 -8.08
CA VAL A 460 -12.73 0.09 -6.97
C VAL A 460 -14.14 0.30 -7.49
N ARG A 461 -15.08 -0.49 -6.97
CA ARG A 461 -16.52 -0.25 -7.12
C ARG A 461 -17.02 0.49 -5.89
N LEU A 462 -17.25 1.80 -6.03
CA LEU A 462 -17.60 2.69 -4.92
C LEU A 462 -19.12 2.84 -4.81
N HIS A 463 -19.69 2.40 -3.68
CA HIS A 463 -21.11 2.46 -3.37
C HIS A 463 -21.39 3.47 -2.26
N THR A 464 -22.58 4.07 -2.27
CA THR A 464 -23.03 4.95 -1.18
C THR A 464 -23.23 4.16 0.12
N GLY A 465 -23.00 4.78 1.25
CA GLY A 465 -23.19 4.19 2.57
C GLY A 465 -22.31 2.95 2.78
N ASP A 466 -22.97 1.84 3.13
CA ASP A 466 -22.40 0.50 3.19
C ASP A 466 -22.90 -0.35 2.01
N PRO A 467 -22.02 -1.02 1.26
CA PRO A 467 -22.40 -1.80 0.07
C PRO A 467 -23.39 -2.94 0.37
N CYS A 468 -23.32 -3.52 1.57
CA CYS A 468 -24.14 -4.67 1.97
C CYS A 468 -25.55 -4.27 2.42
N ILE A 469 -25.84 -2.95 2.53
CA ILE A 469 -27.15 -2.45 2.95
C ILE A 469 -27.79 -1.69 1.78
N TYR A 470 -28.68 -2.35 1.06
CA TYR A 470 -29.38 -1.83 -0.14
C TYR A 470 -28.44 -1.35 -1.27
N GLY A 471 -27.18 -1.85 -1.31
CA GLY A 471 -26.19 -1.48 -2.31
C GLY A 471 -26.35 -2.16 -3.67
N ALA A 472 -27.28 -3.12 -3.84
CA ALA A 472 -27.48 -3.90 -5.07
C ALA A 472 -26.17 -4.56 -5.60
N ILE A 473 -25.32 -5.07 -4.67
CA ILE A 473 -24.05 -5.71 -5.03
C ILE A 473 -24.17 -7.21 -5.29
N GLN A 474 -25.28 -7.84 -4.87
CA GLN A 474 -25.46 -9.30 -5.00
C GLN A 474 -25.34 -9.77 -6.46
N GLU A 475 -25.95 -9.03 -7.37
CA GLU A 475 -25.92 -9.35 -8.81
C GLU A 475 -24.50 -9.18 -9.38
N GLN A 476 -23.78 -8.16 -8.94
CA GLN A 476 -22.38 -7.95 -9.33
C GLN A 476 -21.49 -9.08 -8.82
N MET A 477 -21.62 -9.47 -7.56
CA MET A 477 -20.88 -10.61 -6.98
C MET A 477 -21.17 -11.91 -7.72
N ASN A 478 -22.42 -12.16 -8.13
CA ASN A 478 -22.76 -13.33 -8.95
C ASN A 478 -22.01 -13.37 -10.29
N TYR A 479 -21.80 -12.21 -10.91
CA TYR A 479 -20.95 -12.13 -12.11
C TYR A 479 -19.49 -12.43 -11.77
N PHE A 480 -18.96 -11.84 -10.69
CA PHE A 480 -17.56 -12.06 -10.28
C PHE A 480 -17.31 -13.54 -9.97
N ASP A 481 -18.20 -14.19 -9.23
CA ASP A 481 -18.13 -15.62 -8.91
C ASP A 481 -18.18 -16.49 -10.18
N ARG A 482 -19.12 -16.20 -11.10
CA ARG A 482 -19.25 -16.92 -12.37
C ARG A 482 -18.00 -16.89 -13.22
N TYR A 483 -17.27 -15.76 -13.21
CA TYR A 483 -16.06 -15.58 -14.01
C TYR A 483 -14.77 -15.80 -13.21
N GLY A 484 -14.87 -16.30 -11.97
CA GLY A 484 -13.72 -16.55 -11.09
C GLY A 484 -12.87 -15.32 -10.79
N MET A 485 -13.53 -14.15 -10.70
CA MET A 485 -12.85 -12.88 -10.46
C MET A 485 -12.64 -12.69 -8.95
N SER A 486 -11.43 -12.27 -8.56
CA SER A 486 -11.11 -11.95 -7.17
C SER A 486 -11.77 -10.64 -6.77
N TYR A 487 -12.52 -10.65 -5.67
CA TYR A 487 -13.10 -9.44 -5.09
C TYR A 487 -13.11 -9.48 -3.56
N HIS A 488 -13.24 -8.29 -2.96
CA HIS A 488 -13.40 -8.12 -1.52
C HIS A 488 -14.33 -6.93 -1.25
N ILE A 489 -14.93 -6.89 -0.06
CA ILE A 489 -15.81 -5.81 0.37
C ILE A 489 -15.17 -5.06 1.53
N THR A 490 -14.97 -3.76 1.35
CA THR A 490 -14.60 -2.84 2.42
C THR A 490 -15.88 -2.13 2.90
N PRO A 491 -16.33 -2.39 4.14
CA PRO A 491 -17.56 -1.80 4.67
C PRO A 491 -17.47 -0.27 4.78
N GLY A 492 -18.62 0.37 4.76
CA GLY A 492 -18.78 1.81 4.93
C GLY A 492 -19.74 2.17 6.05
N ILE A 493 -19.85 3.46 6.37
CA ILE A 493 -20.82 3.98 7.32
C ILE A 493 -22.16 4.16 6.60
N SER A 494 -23.17 3.40 7.03
CA SER A 494 -24.52 3.51 6.46
C SER A 494 -25.26 4.76 6.96
N SER A 495 -26.21 5.24 6.16
CA SER A 495 -27.01 6.42 6.49
C SER A 495 -27.82 6.30 7.78
N PHE A 496 -28.18 5.10 8.24
CA PHE A 496 -28.86 4.96 9.54
C PHE A 496 -27.95 5.32 10.72
N GLN A 497 -26.65 5.02 10.62
CA GLN A 497 -25.66 5.39 11.64
C GLN A 497 -25.43 6.91 11.62
N ALA A 498 -25.37 7.51 10.42
CA ALA A 498 -25.32 8.95 10.28
C ALA A 498 -26.58 9.63 10.85
N ALA A 499 -27.76 9.05 10.63
CA ALA A 499 -29.00 9.55 11.23
C ALA A 499 -28.95 9.49 12.75
N ALA A 500 -28.48 8.40 13.35
CA ALA A 500 -28.34 8.29 14.79
C ALA A 500 -27.42 9.39 15.36
N ALA A 501 -26.29 9.64 14.69
CA ALA A 501 -25.33 10.68 15.07
C ALA A 501 -25.92 12.09 14.94
N ALA A 502 -26.53 12.42 13.81
CA ALA A 502 -27.16 13.71 13.53
C ALA A 502 -28.35 13.99 14.46
N LEU A 503 -29.13 12.97 14.79
CA LEU A 503 -30.21 13.05 15.76
C LEU A 503 -29.71 13.08 17.21
N LYS A 504 -28.42 12.82 17.44
CA LYS A 504 -27.82 12.65 18.77
C LYS A 504 -28.60 11.64 19.60
N SER A 505 -28.99 10.52 18.97
CA SER A 505 -29.84 9.48 19.56
C SER A 505 -29.14 8.14 19.50
N GLN A 506 -29.11 7.42 20.61
CA GLN A 506 -28.80 6.00 20.62
C GLN A 506 -30.08 5.25 20.28
N PHE A 507 -30.09 4.50 19.19
CA PHE A 507 -31.28 3.80 18.68
C PHE A 507 -31.65 2.55 19.49
N THR A 508 -30.85 2.19 20.48
CA THR A 508 -31.11 1.14 21.45
C THR A 508 -31.09 1.72 22.86
N ILE A 509 -32.23 1.80 23.52
CA ILE A 509 -32.37 2.36 24.87
C ILE A 509 -32.80 1.26 25.84
N PRO A 510 -32.05 0.98 26.91
CA PRO A 510 -32.41 -0.01 27.89
C PRO A 510 -33.85 0.16 28.42
N GLU A 511 -34.57 -0.93 28.55
CA GLU A 511 -35.94 -1.02 29.06
C GLU A 511 -37.03 -0.34 28.19
N LYS A 512 -36.64 0.35 27.08
CA LYS A 512 -37.56 1.01 26.13
C LYS A 512 -37.54 0.33 24.76
N VAL A 513 -36.40 0.36 24.10
CA VAL A 513 -36.23 -0.23 22.75
C VAL A 513 -34.83 -0.83 22.61
N GLN A 514 -34.74 -2.10 22.27
CA GLN A 514 -33.50 -2.85 22.17
C GLN A 514 -33.15 -3.31 20.74
N SER A 515 -34.06 -3.07 19.79
CA SER A 515 -33.90 -3.52 18.42
C SER A 515 -33.95 -2.37 17.43
N ILE A 516 -33.17 -2.49 16.36
CA ILE A 516 -33.19 -1.59 15.20
C ILE A 516 -33.61 -2.41 14.00
N ILE A 517 -34.67 -1.99 13.30
CA ILE A 517 -35.14 -2.60 12.07
C ILE A 517 -34.67 -1.73 10.90
N LEU A 518 -33.82 -2.28 10.05
CA LEU A 518 -33.43 -1.69 8.77
C LEU A 518 -34.34 -2.26 7.69
N THR A 519 -35.17 -1.42 7.10
CA THR A 519 -36.18 -1.85 6.13
C THR A 519 -36.44 -0.79 5.07
N ARG A 520 -37.37 -1.08 4.15
CA ARG A 520 -37.91 -0.13 3.17
C ARG A 520 -39.40 -0.33 3.03
N GLY A 521 -40.09 0.63 2.48
CA GLY A 521 -41.50 0.46 2.06
C GLY A 521 -41.60 -0.32 0.74
N GLU A 522 -42.79 -0.86 0.46
CA GLU A 522 -43.10 -1.51 -0.80
C GLU A 522 -43.35 -0.46 -1.91
N GLY A 523 -42.31 -0.17 -2.67
CA GLY A 523 -42.37 0.73 -3.82
C GLY A 523 -42.56 -0.02 -5.14
N ARG A 524 -41.68 0.29 -6.12
CA ARG A 524 -41.68 -0.39 -7.42
C ARG A 524 -41.27 -1.86 -7.34
N THR A 525 -40.49 -2.23 -6.35
CA THR A 525 -40.08 -3.61 -6.07
C THR A 525 -40.91 -4.16 -4.91
N PRO A 526 -41.49 -5.37 -5.05
CA PRO A 526 -42.31 -5.96 -4.01
C PRO A 526 -41.53 -6.27 -2.73
N MET A 527 -42.20 -6.30 -1.61
CA MET A 527 -41.72 -6.79 -0.33
C MET A 527 -42.20 -8.21 -0.06
N PRO A 528 -41.40 -9.06 0.59
CA PRO A 528 -41.89 -10.34 1.10
C PRO A 528 -43.11 -10.11 2.03
N GLU A 529 -44.15 -10.94 1.91
CA GLU A 529 -45.37 -10.76 2.69
C GLU A 529 -45.14 -10.62 4.19
N ARG A 530 -44.20 -11.41 4.74
CA ARG A 530 -43.85 -11.39 6.17
C ARG A 530 -42.97 -10.21 6.61
N GLU A 531 -42.50 -9.39 5.68
CA GLU A 531 -41.62 -8.24 5.93
C GLU A 531 -42.33 -6.91 5.61
N LYS A 532 -43.65 -6.92 5.37
CA LYS A 532 -44.42 -5.69 5.19
C LYS A 532 -44.33 -4.79 6.41
N LEU A 533 -44.29 -3.46 6.21
CA LEU A 533 -44.03 -2.50 7.28
C LEU A 533 -44.96 -2.65 8.48
N HIS A 534 -46.25 -2.86 8.28
CA HIS A 534 -47.18 -3.05 9.38
C HIS A 534 -46.88 -4.29 10.23
N LEU A 535 -46.34 -5.37 9.62
CA LEU A 535 -45.93 -6.56 10.38
C LEU A 535 -44.64 -6.30 11.18
N MET A 536 -43.66 -5.61 10.58
CA MET A 536 -42.44 -5.21 11.29
C MET A 536 -42.70 -4.20 12.40
N ALA A 537 -43.69 -3.33 12.22
CA ALA A 537 -44.10 -2.30 13.15
C ALA A 537 -44.67 -2.84 14.48
N ARG A 538 -45.11 -4.08 14.54
CA ARG A 538 -45.66 -4.74 15.76
C ARG A 538 -44.68 -4.74 16.92
N SER A 539 -43.38 -4.77 16.65
CA SER A 539 -42.37 -4.74 17.70
C SER A 539 -42.19 -3.35 18.32
N GLN A 540 -42.70 -2.29 17.69
CA GLN A 540 -42.49 -0.89 18.05
C GLN A 540 -41.00 -0.53 18.29
N SER A 541 -40.12 -1.23 17.59
CA SER A 541 -38.65 -1.03 17.59
C SER A 541 -38.28 0.30 16.94
N THR A 542 -37.01 0.73 17.06
CA THR A 542 -36.53 1.82 16.22
C THR A 542 -36.47 1.33 14.77
N MET A 543 -37.19 1.97 13.86
CA MET A 543 -37.17 1.64 12.44
C MET A 543 -36.42 2.70 11.64
N CYS A 544 -35.46 2.24 10.81
CA CYS A 544 -34.77 3.06 9.84
C CYS A 544 -35.20 2.62 8.43
N ILE A 545 -35.98 3.48 7.74
CA ILE A 545 -36.68 3.13 6.51
C ILE A 545 -35.98 3.81 5.35
N PHE A 546 -35.34 2.98 4.51
CA PHE A 546 -34.58 3.38 3.32
C PHE A 546 -35.49 3.54 2.09
N LEU A 547 -35.08 4.31 1.10
CA LEU A 547 -35.67 4.36 -0.26
C LEU A 547 -37.17 4.64 -0.30
N SER A 548 -37.76 5.25 0.72
CA SER A 548 -39.21 5.29 0.90
C SER A 548 -39.82 6.70 0.97
N ALA A 549 -39.04 7.76 0.77
CA ALA A 549 -39.57 9.13 0.81
C ALA A 549 -40.66 9.36 -0.25
N GLY A 550 -40.48 8.79 -1.46
CA GLY A 550 -41.47 8.93 -2.54
C GLY A 550 -42.83 8.24 -2.29
N ILE A 551 -42.93 7.41 -1.24
CA ILE A 551 -44.13 6.68 -0.84
C ILE A 551 -44.48 6.94 0.64
N ALA A 552 -44.17 8.11 1.15
CA ALA A 552 -44.29 8.45 2.57
C ALA A 552 -45.73 8.35 3.09
N GLU A 553 -46.73 8.62 2.25
CA GLU A 553 -48.18 8.44 2.61
C GLU A 553 -48.49 6.97 2.90
N GLN A 554 -48.02 6.05 2.07
CA GLN A 554 -48.19 4.61 2.27
C GLN A 554 -47.42 4.14 3.52
N VAL A 555 -46.18 4.57 3.68
CA VAL A 555 -45.35 4.26 4.85
C VAL A 555 -46.03 4.69 6.14
N GLN A 556 -46.56 5.91 6.19
CA GLN A 556 -47.28 6.43 7.33
C GLN A 556 -48.51 5.58 7.63
N ALA A 557 -49.32 5.26 6.61
CA ALA A 557 -50.57 4.47 6.77
C ALA A 557 -50.28 3.05 7.30
N GLU A 558 -49.20 2.40 6.82
CA GLU A 558 -48.81 1.07 7.31
C GLU A 558 -48.30 1.10 8.76
N LEU A 559 -47.47 2.10 9.11
CA LEU A 559 -46.91 2.21 10.45
C LEU A 559 -47.98 2.57 11.50
N LEU A 560 -48.97 3.40 11.18
CA LEU A 560 -50.07 3.78 12.07
C LEU A 560 -50.97 2.62 12.45
N GLN A 561 -50.87 1.46 11.82
CA GLN A 561 -51.59 0.26 12.25
C GLN A 561 -51.11 -0.30 13.58
N GLU A 562 -49.83 -0.04 13.94
CA GLU A 562 -49.16 -0.65 15.08
C GLU A 562 -48.44 0.35 15.99
N TYR A 563 -47.94 1.48 15.45
CA TYR A 563 -47.39 2.56 16.25
C TYR A 563 -48.44 3.59 16.63
N PRO A 564 -48.35 4.17 17.84
CA PRO A 564 -49.13 5.37 18.21
C PRO A 564 -48.89 6.52 17.22
N GLU A 565 -49.92 7.30 16.95
CA GLU A 565 -49.80 8.48 16.05
C GLU A 565 -48.81 9.54 16.54
N THR A 566 -48.58 9.57 17.87
CA THR A 566 -47.63 10.46 18.55
C THR A 566 -46.19 9.93 18.57
N THR A 567 -45.93 8.74 18.01
CA THR A 567 -44.58 8.17 17.96
C THR A 567 -43.61 9.14 17.26
N PRO A 568 -42.45 9.44 17.87
CA PRO A 568 -41.48 10.32 17.27
C PRO A 568 -40.99 9.85 15.90
N VAL A 569 -40.94 10.77 14.95
CA VAL A 569 -40.39 10.55 13.62
C VAL A 569 -39.33 11.64 13.28
N ALA A 570 -38.30 11.22 12.58
CA ALA A 570 -37.33 12.11 11.97
C ALA A 570 -37.15 11.78 10.49
N VAL A 571 -37.25 12.79 9.64
CA VAL A 571 -36.94 12.71 8.22
C VAL A 571 -35.65 13.44 7.97
N CYS A 572 -34.60 12.67 7.65
CA CYS A 572 -33.24 13.15 7.51
C CYS A 572 -32.86 13.16 6.01
N TYR A 573 -32.66 14.34 5.47
CA TYR A 573 -32.33 14.56 4.08
C TYR A 573 -30.85 14.91 3.94
N HIS A 574 -30.17 14.32 2.97
CA HIS A 574 -28.77 14.54 2.65
C HIS A 574 -27.84 14.50 3.88
N LEU A 575 -27.99 13.45 4.70
CA LEU A 575 -27.16 13.26 5.89
C LEU A 575 -25.67 13.39 5.58
N THR A 576 -24.99 14.25 6.34
CA THR A 576 -23.57 14.61 6.26
C THR A 576 -23.15 15.39 5.00
N TRP A 577 -24.07 15.70 4.10
CA TRP A 577 -23.82 16.60 2.99
C TRP A 577 -23.90 18.07 3.42
N PRO A 578 -23.30 19.04 2.66
CA PRO A 578 -23.36 20.47 3.03
C PRO A 578 -24.79 21.04 3.15
N ASP A 579 -25.75 20.43 2.48
CA ASP A 579 -27.17 20.81 2.48
C ASP A 579 -28.04 19.88 3.34
N GLU A 580 -27.44 19.23 4.35
CA GLU A 580 -28.16 18.40 5.32
C GLU A 580 -29.35 19.14 5.94
N ARG A 581 -30.51 18.47 5.98
CA ARG A 581 -31.73 18.96 6.65
C ARG A 581 -32.40 17.86 7.44
N ILE A 582 -32.80 18.16 8.67
CA ILE A 582 -33.45 17.21 9.56
C ILE A 582 -34.80 17.78 10.02
N PHE A 583 -35.86 17.06 9.78
CA PHE A 583 -37.21 17.41 10.17
C PHE A 583 -37.68 16.42 11.23
N ARG A 584 -38.14 16.94 12.36
CA ARG A 584 -38.70 16.14 13.47
C ARG A 584 -40.20 16.38 13.59
N GLY A 585 -40.94 15.36 13.98
CA GLY A 585 -42.39 15.43 14.19
C GLY A 585 -42.91 14.17 14.81
N GLU A 586 -44.21 14.00 14.74
CA GLU A 586 -44.93 12.78 15.13
C GLU A 586 -45.27 11.95 13.90
N LEU A 587 -45.52 10.65 14.07
CA LEU A 587 -45.76 9.73 12.95
C LEU A 587 -46.95 10.18 12.09
N LYS A 588 -47.99 10.76 12.69
CA LYS A 588 -49.16 11.33 11.95
C LYS A 588 -48.77 12.44 10.96
N ASP A 589 -47.59 13.11 11.16
CA ASP A 589 -47.12 14.20 10.32
C ASP A 589 -46.13 13.78 9.23
N LEU A 590 -45.71 12.50 9.19
CA LEU A 590 -44.62 12.03 8.31
C LEU A 590 -44.85 12.41 6.84
N ALA A 591 -46.00 12.08 6.27
CA ALA A 591 -46.29 12.36 4.87
C ALA A 591 -46.30 13.85 4.56
N ARG A 592 -46.86 14.67 5.48
CA ARG A 592 -46.89 16.11 5.37
C ARG A 592 -45.48 16.70 5.39
N ILE A 593 -44.61 16.25 6.32
CA ILE A 593 -43.22 16.68 6.40
C ILE A 593 -42.45 16.43 5.09
N VAL A 594 -42.60 15.22 4.54
CA VAL A 594 -41.93 14.84 3.28
C VAL A 594 -42.45 15.70 2.12
N LYS A 595 -43.74 15.91 2.00
CA LYS A 595 -44.37 16.63 0.90
C LYS A 595 -44.06 18.14 0.94
N GLU A 596 -44.26 18.78 2.08
CA GLU A 596 -44.02 20.24 2.24
C GLU A 596 -42.56 20.64 1.99
N ASN A 597 -41.63 19.75 2.29
CA ASN A 597 -40.19 19.99 2.12
C ASN A 597 -39.63 19.41 0.81
N ASN A 598 -40.46 18.84 -0.07
CA ASN A 598 -40.06 18.24 -1.35
C ASN A 598 -38.93 17.20 -1.20
N LEU A 599 -39.00 16.34 -0.18
CA LEU A 599 -37.98 15.35 0.10
C LEU A 599 -38.18 14.13 -0.82
N THR A 600 -37.10 13.74 -1.53
CA THR A 600 -37.19 12.66 -2.52
C THR A 600 -36.05 11.64 -2.33
N LEU A 601 -35.00 11.71 -3.15
CA LEU A 601 -33.83 10.85 -3.05
C LEU A 601 -33.00 11.20 -1.82
N THR A 602 -32.14 10.27 -1.38
CA THR A 602 -31.15 10.48 -0.30
C THR A 602 -31.80 10.90 1.03
N THR A 603 -32.99 10.35 1.29
CA THR A 603 -33.76 10.65 2.50
C THR A 603 -33.90 9.39 3.37
N MET A 604 -33.53 9.49 4.65
CA MET A 604 -33.70 8.46 5.67
C MET A 604 -34.89 8.82 6.55
N ILE A 605 -35.83 7.91 6.71
CA ILE A 605 -36.94 8.04 7.66
C ILE A 605 -36.60 7.21 8.89
N VAL A 606 -36.62 7.81 10.06
CA VAL A 606 -36.44 7.13 11.35
C VAL A 606 -37.68 7.28 12.18
N VAL A 607 -38.18 6.17 12.74
CA VAL A 607 -39.40 6.11 13.56
C VAL A 607 -39.10 5.36 14.86
N GLY A 608 -39.56 5.89 15.98
CA GLY A 608 -39.50 5.19 17.26
C GLY A 608 -39.14 6.07 18.46
N GLU A 609 -39.39 5.52 19.64
CA GLU A 609 -39.18 6.18 20.94
C GLU A 609 -37.75 6.52 21.26
N ALA A 610 -36.75 6.00 20.50
CA ALA A 610 -35.35 6.33 20.71
C ALA A 610 -34.98 7.75 20.25
N ILE A 611 -35.83 8.37 19.40
CA ILE A 611 -35.53 9.69 18.83
C ILE A 611 -35.59 10.77 19.95
N GLY A 612 -34.43 11.34 20.29
CA GLY A 612 -34.33 12.39 21.28
C GLY A 612 -34.54 11.97 22.74
N ASN A 613 -34.74 10.69 23.02
CA ASN A 613 -34.95 10.16 24.37
C ASN A 613 -33.60 10.17 25.16
N ARG A 614 -33.67 10.64 26.41
CA ARG A 614 -32.52 10.73 27.33
C ARG A 614 -32.76 10.01 28.66
N GLU A 615 -33.92 9.39 28.85
CA GLU A 615 -34.32 8.83 30.13
C GLU A 615 -33.84 7.40 30.39
N GLY A 616 -33.38 6.69 29.37
CA GLY A 616 -32.86 5.33 29.50
C GLY A 616 -31.47 5.28 30.12
N LEU A 617 -31.32 4.60 31.24
CA LEU A 617 -30.03 4.39 31.90
C LEU A 617 -29.51 2.97 31.66
N SER A 618 -28.31 2.83 31.17
CA SER A 618 -27.65 1.54 31.07
C SER A 618 -27.21 1.06 32.46
N ARG A 619 -27.64 -0.14 32.86
CA ARG A 619 -27.13 -0.79 34.07
C ARG A 619 -25.63 -1.05 34.05
N LEU A 620 -25.00 -1.01 32.88
CA LEU A 620 -23.56 -1.17 32.70
C LEU A 620 -22.74 -0.17 33.55
N TYR A 621 -23.30 1.04 33.77
CA TYR A 621 -22.65 2.10 34.56
C TYR A 621 -23.11 2.14 36.03
N ALA A 622 -24.05 1.28 36.44
CA ALA A 622 -24.48 1.19 37.82
C ALA A 622 -23.33 0.71 38.72
N HIS A 623 -23.28 1.23 39.95
CA HIS A 623 -22.22 0.86 40.91
C HIS A 623 -22.18 -0.64 41.22
N GLU A 624 -23.32 -1.30 41.13
CA GLU A 624 -23.50 -2.73 41.42
C GLU A 624 -23.15 -3.64 40.23
N PHE A 625 -22.96 -3.08 39.04
CA PHE A 625 -22.68 -3.87 37.83
C PHE A 625 -21.21 -4.31 37.77
N LYS A 626 -21.02 -5.60 37.96
CA LYS A 626 -19.68 -6.23 37.87
C LYS A 626 -19.48 -6.87 36.50
N HIS A 627 -18.27 -6.76 35.97
CA HIS A 627 -17.84 -7.42 34.72
C HIS A 627 -16.34 -7.74 34.78
N LEU A 628 -15.79 -8.39 33.74
CA LEU A 628 -14.40 -8.85 33.68
C LEU A 628 -13.35 -7.82 34.13
N PHE A 629 -13.57 -6.54 33.89
CA PHE A 629 -12.62 -5.43 34.20
C PHE A 629 -13.07 -4.56 35.39
N ARG A 630 -14.27 -4.76 35.93
CA ARG A 630 -14.84 -4.02 37.05
C ARG A 630 -15.34 -5.01 38.10
N LYS A 631 -14.54 -5.24 39.16
CA LYS A 631 -14.81 -6.18 40.27
C LYS A 631 -15.84 -5.66 41.26
#